data_4abebd1f2143fac13d7832a41563c51a
#
_entry.id   4abebd1f2143fac13d7832a41563c51a
#
_cell.length_a   1.000
_cell.length_b   1.000
_cell.length_c   1.000
_cell.angle_alpha   90.00
_cell.angle_beta   90.00
_cell.angle_gamma   90.00
#
_symmetry.space_group_name_H-M   'P 1'
#
loop_
_entity.id
_entity.type
_entity.pdbx_description
1 polymer ?
#
loop_
_entity_poly.entity_id
_entity_poly.type
_entity_poly.pdbx_seq_one_letter_code
_entity_poly.pdbx_strand_id
1 'polypeptide(L)'
;MKNRFFFFVLALFLFVNFSVFSQTEKLSLEDKISELSGKIKTVQNQTEKINLYEQLAVCQEFAGLYSEASESYISCSRLVSDQEKKDSYILKASRCFLSCGDAEKTDELLTSIASTARTGKNAPLLKLYAAWSWISKCNTFEETHEPIVILKSYLKMDSMKSVKKEILFTLWYITLDENYSTILKNEFPESLETSILLGKTDLSPLPFWYFSARNEVPLKKSSETKIEVAKQEKEVEKSKPEVTKTEPETSTSKDEKNPSENQEVFTYQLGFYSSKENAQNLVNRCKEKNISAQIQQVTRPSGNVYFAVIVKSTNSEIGTIIKNSGFECYPIFE
;
A
#
# COMPACT_ATOMS: atom_id res chain seq x y z
N MET A 1 -67.56 16.78 -18.18
CA MET A 1 -66.57 17.29 -17.15
C MET A 1 -66.11 16.24 -16.14
N LYS A 2 -66.73 15.07 -15.98
CA LYS A 2 -66.32 14.03 -15.00
C LYS A 2 -65.06 13.22 -15.35
N ASN A 3 -64.74 13.08 -16.67
CA ASN A 3 -63.60 12.24 -17.07
C ASN A 3 -62.21 12.93 -16.98
N ARG A 4 -62.19 14.28 -16.93
CA ARG A 4 -60.90 14.99 -16.81
C ARG A 4 -60.35 15.01 -15.39
N PHE A 5 -61.21 14.88 -14.38
CA PHE A 5 -60.81 14.86 -12.98
C PHE A 5 -60.21 13.49 -12.57
N PHE A 6 -60.71 12.40 -13.20
CA PHE A 6 -60.23 11.06 -12.94
C PHE A 6 -58.80 10.84 -13.49
N PHE A 7 -58.48 11.43 -14.63
CA PHE A 7 -57.14 11.38 -15.21
C PHE A 7 -56.11 12.18 -14.40
N PHE A 8 -56.52 13.27 -13.78
CA PHE A 8 -55.63 14.10 -12.96
C PHE A 8 -55.28 13.42 -11.61
N VAL A 9 -56.21 12.71 -11.01
CA VAL A 9 -55.98 11.96 -9.78
C VAL A 9 -55.15 10.71 -10.06
N LEU A 10 -55.30 10.04 -11.18
CA LEU A 10 -54.48 8.88 -11.57
C LEU A 10 -53.05 9.29 -11.92
N ALA A 11 -52.85 10.44 -12.55
CA ALA A 11 -51.53 11.00 -12.84
C ALA A 11 -50.79 11.43 -11.55
N LEU A 12 -51.51 11.96 -10.55
CA LEU A 12 -50.94 12.35 -9.27
C LEU A 12 -50.50 11.11 -8.45
N PHE A 13 -51.26 10.01 -8.56
CA PHE A 13 -50.87 8.74 -7.88
C PHE A 13 -49.70 8.03 -8.52
N LEU A 14 -49.48 8.21 -9.82
CA LEU A 14 -48.28 7.67 -10.51
C LEU A 14 -47.02 8.48 -10.21
N PHE A 15 -47.14 9.78 -9.93
CA PHE A 15 -45.99 10.61 -9.56
C PHE A 15 -45.52 10.41 -8.12
N VAL A 16 -46.41 10.04 -7.19
CA VAL A 16 -46.08 9.80 -5.78
C VAL A 16 -45.33 8.47 -5.60
N ASN A 17 -45.54 7.48 -6.49
CA ASN A 17 -44.86 6.20 -6.43
C ASN A 17 -43.46 6.19 -7.07
N PHE A 18 -43.06 7.23 -7.81
CA PHE A 18 -41.73 7.32 -8.41
C PHE A 18 -40.67 7.95 -7.51
N SER A 19 -41.07 8.50 -6.36
CA SER A 19 -40.14 9.15 -5.39
C SER A 19 -39.64 8.21 -4.31
N VAL A 20 -40.01 6.94 -4.28
CA VAL A 20 -39.58 5.97 -3.26
C VAL A 20 -38.48 5.03 -3.79
N PHE A 21 -38.07 5.18 -5.03
CA PHE A 21 -37.06 4.32 -5.63
C PHE A 21 -35.82 5.13 -5.97
N SER A 22 -35.05 5.59 -4.99
CA SER A 22 -33.62 5.84 -5.09
C SER A 22 -33.06 6.48 -3.84
N GLN A 23 -33.13 5.79 -2.73
CA GLN A 23 -32.11 5.91 -1.67
C GLN A 23 -31.60 4.50 -1.38
N THR A 24 -30.89 3.92 -2.33
CA THR A 24 -29.83 3.01 -1.93
C THR A 24 -28.78 3.90 -1.27
N GLU A 25 -28.89 4.06 0.05
CA GLU A 25 -27.76 4.57 0.85
C GLU A 25 -26.54 3.80 0.39
N LYS A 26 -25.55 4.52 -0.17
CA LYS A 26 -24.25 3.94 -0.45
C LYS A 26 -23.67 3.58 0.92
N LEU A 27 -23.88 2.33 1.32
CA LEU A 27 -23.30 1.80 2.54
C LEU A 27 -21.79 2.06 2.49
N SER A 28 -21.24 2.71 3.49
CA SER A 28 -19.79 2.90 3.57
C SER A 28 -19.11 1.53 3.71
N LEU A 29 -17.83 1.46 3.42
CA LEU A 29 -17.09 0.20 3.56
C LEU A 29 -17.06 -0.25 5.03
N GLU A 30 -16.96 0.70 5.96
CA GLU A 30 -17.01 0.47 7.42
C GLU A 30 -18.38 -0.07 7.86
N ASP A 31 -19.47 0.50 7.33
CA ASP A 31 -20.83 0.02 7.62
C ASP A 31 -20.99 -1.42 7.12
N LYS A 32 -20.44 -1.74 5.93
CA LYS A 32 -20.47 -3.09 5.38
C LYS A 32 -19.68 -4.09 6.22
N ILE A 33 -18.51 -3.72 6.71
CA ILE A 33 -17.71 -4.53 7.64
C ILE A 33 -18.48 -4.78 8.93
N SER A 34 -19.12 -3.75 9.48
CA SER A 34 -19.94 -3.85 10.69
C SER A 34 -21.17 -4.76 10.48
N GLU A 35 -21.89 -4.59 9.37
CA GLU A 35 -23.03 -5.45 9.00
C GLU A 35 -22.63 -6.92 8.90
N LEU A 36 -21.55 -7.23 8.15
CA LEU A 36 -21.07 -8.59 7.98
C LEU A 36 -20.64 -9.21 9.30
N SER A 37 -19.92 -8.45 10.14
CA SER A 37 -19.51 -8.89 11.48
C SER A 37 -20.69 -9.19 12.38
N GLY A 38 -21.77 -8.40 12.28
CA GLY A 38 -23.03 -8.67 12.98
C GLY A 38 -23.71 -9.96 12.53
N LYS A 39 -23.83 -10.18 11.22
CA LYS A 39 -24.43 -11.38 10.61
C LYS A 39 -23.69 -12.66 11.00
N ILE A 40 -22.35 -12.63 11.01
CA ILE A 40 -21.50 -13.78 11.40
C ILE A 40 -21.81 -14.29 12.80
N LYS A 41 -22.17 -13.39 13.73
CA LYS A 41 -22.49 -13.75 15.13
C LYS A 41 -23.80 -14.54 15.25
N THR A 42 -24.74 -14.34 14.34
CA THR A 42 -26.09 -14.90 14.42
C THR A 42 -26.32 -16.13 13.52
N VAL A 43 -25.52 -16.23 12.42
CA VAL A 43 -25.67 -17.31 11.44
C VAL A 43 -25.23 -18.66 12.04
N GLN A 44 -26.07 -19.67 11.85
CA GLN A 44 -25.80 -21.06 12.31
C GLN A 44 -25.29 -21.93 11.14
N ASN A 45 -25.68 -21.62 9.91
CA ASN A 45 -25.27 -22.41 8.75
C ASN A 45 -23.78 -22.21 8.45
N GLN A 46 -23.01 -23.29 8.47
CA GLN A 46 -21.56 -23.28 8.31
C GLN A 46 -21.15 -22.75 6.92
N THR A 47 -21.85 -23.14 5.86
CA THR A 47 -21.53 -22.67 4.50
C THR A 47 -21.78 -21.17 4.36
N GLU A 48 -22.89 -20.69 4.90
CA GLU A 48 -23.22 -19.27 4.94
C GLU A 48 -22.19 -18.49 5.76
N LYS A 49 -21.77 -19.05 6.90
CA LYS A 49 -20.76 -18.45 7.77
C LYS A 49 -19.41 -18.30 7.06
N ILE A 50 -18.98 -19.30 6.29
CA ILE A 50 -17.77 -19.22 5.45
C ILE A 50 -17.90 -18.09 4.45
N ASN A 51 -19.03 -18.00 3.74
CA ASN A 51 -19.26 -16.96 2.74
C ASN A 51 -19.26 -15.56 3.37
N LEU A 52 -19.82 -15.40 4.57
CA LEU A 52 -19.79 -14.11 5.29
C LEU A 52 -18.37 -13.73 5.73
N TYR A 53 -17.58 -14.67 6.24
CA TYR A 53 -16.18 -14.42 6.59
C TYR A 53 -15.35 -14.08 5.34
N GLU A 54 -15.57 -14.74 4.20
CA GLU A 54 -14.85 -14.42 2.96
C GLU A 54 -15.21 -13.01 2.46
N GLN A 55 -16.49 -12.62 2.48
CA GLN A 55 -16.91 -11.26 2.15
C GLN A 55 -16.32 -10.23 3.13
N LEU A 56 -16.32 -10.53 4.42
CA LEU A 56 -15.73 -9.67 5.44
C LEU A 56 -14.24 -9.46 5.18
N ALA A 57 -13.49 -10.55 4.93
CA ALA A 57 -12.07 -10.47 4.62
C ALA A 57 -11.79 -9.60 3.39
N VAL A 58 -12.56 -9.75 2.32
CA VAL A 58 -12.44 -8.91 1.11
C VAL A 58 -12.71 -7.44 1.42
N CYS A 59 -13.75 -7.12 2.19
CA CYS A 59 -14.03 -5.74 2.58
C CYS A 59 -12.91 -5.17 3.46
N GLN A 60 -12.34 -5.97 4.36
CA GLN A 60 -11.21 -5.60 5.22
C GLN A 60 -9.93 -5.36 4.40
N GLU A 61 -9.64 -6.19 3.38
CA GLU A 61 -8.53 -5.93 2.43
C GLU A 61 -8.71 -4.59 1.72
N PHE A 62 -9.91 -4.27 1.22
CA PHE A 62 -10.19 -2.98 0.57
C PHE A 62 -10.07 -1.79 1.53
N ALA A 63 -10.36 -2.01 2.81
CA ALA A 63 -10.19 -1.01 3.86
C ALA A 63 -8.73 -0.86 4.32
N GLY A 64 -7.80 -1.72 3.86
CA GLY A 64 -6.41 -1.76 4.34
C GLY A 64 -6.24 -2.45 5.69
N LEU A 65 -7.30 -3.10 6.21
CA LEU A 65 -7.32 -3.82 7.48
C LEU A 65 -6.79 -5.26 7.27
N TYR A 66 -5.52 -5.37 6.88
CA TYR A 66 -4.94 -6.65 6.45
C TYR A 66 -4.84 -7.67 7.58
N SER A 67 -4.52 -7.24 8.80
CA SER A 67 -4.46 -8.13 9.95
C SER A 67 -5.82 -8.77 10.24
N GLU A 68 -6.88 -7.97 10.22
CA GLU A 68 -8.26 -8.42 10.41
C GLU A 68 -8.74 -9.30 9.24
N ALA A 69 -8.38 -8.95 8.01
CA ALA A 69 -8.67 -9.76 6.83
C ALA A 69 -8.02 -11.14 6.94
N SER A 70 -6.78 -11.22 7.44
CA SER A 70 -6.07 -12.45 7.70
C SER A 70 -6.84 -13.33 8.68
N GLU A 71 -7.27 -12.79 9.83
CA GLU A 71 -8.05 -13.52 10.83
C GLU A 71 -9.40 -14.01 10.28
N SER A 72 -10.03 -13.23 9.40
CA SER A 72 -11.26 -13.63 8.72
C SER A 72 -11.02 -14.82 7.78
N TYR A 73 -9.93 -14.83 7.00
CA TYR A 73 -9.56 -15.99 6.18
C TYR A 73 -9.15 -17.21 7.02
N ILE A 74 -8.45 -17.03 8.13
CA ILE A 74 -8.15 -18.12 9.08
C ILE A 74 -9.45 -18.70 9.62
N SER A 75 -10.46 -17.87 9.91
CA SER A 75 -11.77 -18.35 10.33
C SER A 75 -12.46 -19.18 9.24
N CYS A 76 -12.36 -18.79 7.95
CA CYS A 76 -12.80 -19.62 6.83
C CYS A 76 -12.08 -20.98 6.83
N SER A 77 -10.76 -20.99 7.00
CA SER A 77 -9.97 -22.24 6.98
C SER A 77 -10.36 -23.21 8.08
N ARG A 78 -10.75 -22.71 9.25
CA ARG A 78 -11.22 -23.54 10.39
C ARG A 78 -12.59 -24.19 10.15
N LEU A 79 -13.42 -23.56 9.33
CA LEU A 79 -14.78 -24.02 9.04
C LEU A 79 -14.84 -24.98 7.83
N VAL A 80 -13.89 -24.92 6.92
CA VAL A 80 -13.85 -25.75 5.72
C VAL A 80 -13.30 -27.14 6.06
N SER A 81 -13.94 -28.21 5.55
CA SER A 81 -13.47 -29.59 5.68
C SER A 81 -12.51 -30.01 4.58
N ASP A 82 -12.65 -29.46 3.38
CA ASP A 82 -11.80 -29.77 2.24
C ASP A 82 -10.39 -29.18 2.44
N GLN A 83 -9.36 -30.04 2.40
CA GLN A 83 -7.99 -29.65 2.72
C GLN A 83 -7.42 -28.64 1.73
N GLU A 84 -7.72 -28.78 0.44
CA GLU A 84 -7.21 -27.86 -0.59
C GLU A 84 -7.78 -26.46 -0.43
N LYS A 85 -9.09 -26.36 -0.10
CA LYS A 85 -9.73 -25.08 0.22
C LYS A 85 -9.19 -24.50 1.53
N LYS A 86 -8.95 -25.35 2.53
CA LYS A 86 -8.35 -24.94 3.80
C LYS A 86 -6.99 -24.27 3.55
N ASP A 87 -6.12 -24.94 2.81
CA ASP A 87 -4.80 -24.43 2.44
C ASP A 87 -4.92 -23.11 1.63
N SER A 88 -5.90 -23.04 0.72
CA SER A 88 -6.16 -21.82 -0.06
C SER A 88 -6.54 -20.62 0.84
N TYR A 89 -7.35 -20.82 1.87
CA TYR A 89 -7.67 -19.74 2.83
C TYR A 89 -6.45 -19.34 3.68
N ILE A 90 -5.63 -20.30 4.09
CA ILE A 90 -4.37 -20.00 4.78
C ILE A 90 -3.43 -19.19 3.88
N LEU A 91 -3.36 -19.50 2.58
CA LEU A 91 -2.57 -18.68 1.63
C LEU A 91 -3.13 -17.25 1.46
N LYS A 92 -4.46 -17.10 1.43
CA LYS A 92 -5.07 -15.75 1.43
C LYS A 92 -4.71 -14.97 2.71
N ALA A 93 -4.75 -15.62 3.87
CA ALA A 93 -4.35 -15.05 5.15
C ALA A 93 -2.86 -14.66 5.15
N SER A 94 -1.99 -15.55 4.65
CA SER A 94 -0.55 -15.29 4.52
C SER A 94 -0.26 -14.06 3.64
N ARG A 95 -0.99 -13.92 2.53
CA ARG A 95 -0.88 -12.73 1.67
C ARG A 95 -1.27 -11.45 2.42
N CYS A 96 -2.30 -11.50 3.24
CA CYS A 96 -2.71 -10.35 4.04
C CYS A 96 -1.64 -9.98 5.07
N PHE A 97 -1.05 -10.95 5.78
CA PHE A 97 0.05 -10.68 6.70
C PHE A 97 1.30 -10.15 5.97
N LEU A 98 1.61 -10.65 4.78
CA LEU A 98 2.63 -10.03 3.93
C LEU A 98 2.31 -8.56 3.61
N SER A 99 1.04 -8.24 3.32
CA SER A 99 0.63 -6.87 2.98
C SER A 99 0.73 -5.90 4.16
N CYS A 100 0.73 -6.38 5.40
CA CYS A 100 1.01 -5.57 6.59
C CYS A 100 2.44 -5.75 7.17
N GLY A 101 3.32 -6.43 6.42
CA GLY A 101 4.73 -6.58 6.81
C GLY A 101 5.00 -7.60 7.91
N ASP A 102 4.01 -8.43 8.27
CA ASP A 102 4.15 -9.47 9.29
C ASP A 102 4.67 -10.78 8.67
N ALA A 103 5.98 -10.80 8.40
CA ALA A 103 6.63 -11.97 7.83
C ALA A 103 6.66 -13.16 8.79
N GLU A 104 6.69 -12.94 10.09
CA GLU A 104 6.72 -14.00 11.09
C GLU A 104 5.42 -14.78 11.11
N LYS A 105 4.28 -14.12 11.21
CA LYS A 105 2.97 -14.79 11.09
C LYS A 105 2.77 -15.42 9.72
N THR A 106 3.29 -14.81 8.67
CA THR A 106 3.28 -15.43 7.34
C THR A 106 4.01 -16.77 7.36
N ASP A 107 5.22 -16.84 7.91
CA ASP A 107 5.99 -18.08 7.98
C ASP A 107 5.31 -19.15 8.84
N GLU A 108 4.68 -18.76 9.95
CA GLU A 108 3.89 -19.68 10.80
C GLU A 108 2.75 -20.31 10.00
N LEU A 109 1.98 -19.50 9.26
CA LEU A 109 0.88 -19.99 8.44
C LEU A 109 1.37 -20.87 7.30
N LEU A 110 2.40 -20.48 6.56
CA LEU A 110 2.95 -21.27 5.46
C LEU A 110 3.52 -22.60 5.98
N THR A 111 4.17 -22.60 7.14
CA THR A 111 4.67 -23.81 7.80
C THR A 111 3.52 -24.76 8.17
N SER A 112 2.39 -24.23 8.64
CA SER A 112 1.23 -25.05 9.02
C SER A 112 0.62 -25.85 7.86
N ILE A 113 0.78 -25.38 6.61
CA ILE A 113 0.27 -26.04 5.40
C ILE A 113 1.39 -26.63 4.52
N ALA A 114 2.65 -26.56 4.95
CA ALA A 114 3.78 -26.99 4.13
C ALA A 114 3.72 -28.45 3.68
N SER A 115 3.13 -29.33 4.47
CA SER A 115 2.98 -30.75 4.13
C SER A 115 1.83 -31.00 3.15
N THR A 116 0.72 -30.27 3.25
CA THR A 116 -0.50 -30.47 2.46
C THR A 116 -0.48 -29.69 1.15
N ALA A 117 0.04 -28.45 1.18
CA ALA A 117 0.10 -27.55 0.01
C ALA A 117 1.38 -27.70 -0.83
N ARG A 118 2.32 -28.63 -0.49
CA ARG A 118 3.60 -28.79 -1.18
C ARG A 118 3.45 -29.23 -2.63
N THR A 119 2.37 -29.88 -2.95
CA THR A 119 1.99 -30.34 -4.29
C THR A 119 0.60 -29.84 -4.66
N GLY A 120 0.20 -29.97 -5.93
CA GLY A 120 -1.11 -29.53 -6.39
C GLY A 120 -1.18 -28.03 -6.67
N LYS A 121 -2.39 -27.51 -6.75
CA LYS A 121 -2.63 -26.14 -7.24
C LYS A 121 -2.21 -25.02 -6.29
N ASN A 122 -2.09 -25.32 -4.98
CA ASN A 122 -1.64 -24.36 -3.97
C ASN A 122 -0.11 -24.23 -3.90
N ALA A 123 0.64 -25.22 -4.43
CA ALA A 123 2.10 -25.25 -4.35
C ALA A 123 2.82 -24.02 -4.96
N PRO A 124 2.37 -23.45 -6.09
CA PRO A 124 3.00 -22.24 -6.63
C PRO A 124 2.90 -21.04 -5.68
N LEU A 125 1.72 -20.81 -5.09
CA LEU A 125 1.50 -19.71 -4.14
C LEU A 125 2.26 -19.92 -2.84
N LEU A 126 2.29 -21.15 -2.32
CA LEU A 126 3.09 -21.48 -1.13
C LEU A 126 4.56 -21.11 -1.33
N LYS A 127 5.15 -21.50 -2.45
CA LYS A 127 6.55 -21.20 -2.79
C LYS A 127 6.79 -19.71 -3.02
N LEU A 128 5.88 -19.05 -3.72
CA LEU A 128 5.97 -17.61 -3.98
C LEU A 128 5.92 -16.81 -2.67
N TYR A 129 4.96 -17.11 -1.80
CA TYR A 129 4.80 -16.38 -0.54
C TYR A 129 5.93 -16.66 0.45
N ALA A 130 6.51 -17.85 0.45
CA ALA A 130 7.72 -18.13 1.22
C ALA A 130 8.92 -17.27 0.74
N ALA A 131 9.10 -17.12 -0.59
CA ALA A 131 10.11 -16.23 -1.14
C ALA A 131 9.82 -14.75 -0.80
N TRP A 132 8.57 -14.34 -0.86
CA TRP A 132 8.16 -12.98 -0.49
C TRP A 132 8.35 -12.71 1.00
N SER A 133 8.03 -13.69 1.88
CA SER A 133 8.31 -13.59 3.31
C SER A 133 9.81 -13.41 3.58
N TRP A 134 10.65 -14.13 2.84
CA TRP A 134 12.10 -13.94 2.95
C TRP A 134 12.53 -12.53 2.52
N ILE A 135 12.06 -12.06 1.36
CA ILE A 135 12.34 -10.70 0.88
C ILE A 135 11.91 -9.64 1.88
N SER A 136 10.76 -9.80 2.54
CA SER A 136 10.25 -8.83 3.52
C SER A 136 11.10 -8.70 4.78
N LYS A 137 11.97 -9.67 5.04
CA LYS A 137 12.92 -9.67 6.16
C LYS A 137 14.28 -9.11 5.78
N CYS A 138 14.53 -8.84 4.50
CA CYS A 138 15.76 -8.25 4.02
C CYS A 138 15.76 -6.73 4.24
N ASN A 139 16.80 -6.21 4.88
CA ASN A 139 16.96 -4.78 5.14
C ASN A 139 17.78 -4.08 4.05
N THR A 140 18.63 -4.82 3.33
CA THR A 140 19.47 -4.31 2.25
C THR A 140 19.20 -5.07 0.94
N PHE A 141 19.59 -4.46 -0.19
CA PHE A 141 19.48 -5.12 -1.49
C PHE A 141 20.36 -6.37 -1.58
N GLU A 142 21.53 -6.35 -0.96
CA GLU A 142 22.47 -7.49 -0.92
C GLU A 142 21.83 -8.72 -0.26
N GLU A 143 21.06 -8.52 0.82
CA GLU A 143 20.34 -9.59 1.51
C GLU A 143 19.26 -10.23 0.65
N THR A 144 18.74 -9.52 -0.38
CA THR A 144 17.74 -10.07 -1.30
C THR A 144 18.32 -11.03 -2.32
N HIS A 145 19.65 -11.22 -2.37
CA HIS A 145 20.31 -12.06 -3.37
C HIS A 145 19.75 -13.50 -3.41
N GLU A 146 19.67 -14.15 -2.26
CA GLU A 146 19.21 -15.53 -2.18
C GLU A 146 17.74 -15.72 -2.60
N PRO A 147 16.77 -14.98 -2.07
CA PRO A 147 15.39 -15.10 -2.52
C PRO A 147 15.21 -14.70 -4.01
N ILE A 148 16.02 -13.79 -4.56
CA ILE A 148 16.05 -13.47 -5.99
C ILE A 148 16.51 -14.67 -6.81
N VAL A 149 17.57 -15.37 -6.39
CA VAL A 149 18.05 -16.60 -7.06
C VAL A 149 16.97 -17.66 -7.08
N ILE A 150 16.24 -17.83 -5.97
CA ILE A 150 15.12 -18.76 -5.87
C ILE A 150 14.00 -18.36 -6.85
N LEU A 151 13.57 -17.10 -6.87
CA LEU A 151 12.55 -16.62 -7.81
C LEU A 151 12.97 -16.80 -9.27
N LYS A 152 14.24 -16.54 -9.61
CA LYS A 152 14.80 -16.81 -10.95
C LYS A 152 14.74 -18.31 -11.30
N SER A 153 14.98 -19.19 -10.34
CA SER A 153 14.84 -20.64 -10.56
C SER A 153 13.39 -21.05 -10.82
N TYR A 154 12.43 -20.43 -10.13
CA TYR A 154 10.99 -20.67 -10.29
C TYR A 154 10.49 -20.31 -11.69
N LEU A 155 11.04 -19.28 -12.33
CA LEU A 155 10.69 -18.93 -13.72
C LEU A 155 10.97 -20.05 -14.74
N LYS A 156 11.88 -20.97 -14.40
CA LYS A 156 12.24 -22.13 -15.26
C LYS A 156 11.38 -23.37 -15.00
N MET A 157 10.48 -23.32 -13.99
CA MET A 157 9.68 -24.45 -13.56
C MET A 157 8.27 -24.38 -14.14
N ASP A 158 7.84 -25.39 -14.88
CA ASP A 158 6.47 -25.47 -15.41
C ASP A 158 5.41 -25.42 -14.30
N SER A 159 5.69 -25.98 -13.15
CA SER A 159 4.80 -25.95 -11.98
C SER A 159 4.55 -24.55 -11.44
N MET A 160 5.36 -23.55 -11.81
CA MET A 160 5.23 -22.16 -11.35
C MET A 160 4.56 -21.23 -12.38
N LYS A 161 4.06 -21.77 -13.49
CA LYS A 161 3.42 -20.97 -14.57
C LYS A 161 2.26 -20.11 -14.08
N SER A 162 1.48 -20.59 -13.11
CA SER A 162 0.31 -19.88 -12.57
C SER A 162 0.67 -18.59 -11.82
N VAL A 163 1.92 -18.47 -11.35
CA VAL A 163 2.43 -17.29 -10.60
C VAL A 163 3.62 -16.63 -11.32
N LYS A 164 3.81 -16.94 -12.61
CA LYS A 164 4.95 -16.44 -13.39
C LYS A 164 4.95 -14.90 -13.48
N LYS A 165 3.79 -14.29 -13.67
CA LYS A 165 3.65 -12.84 -13.80
C LYS A 165 3.97 -12.11 -12.49
N GLU A 166 3.57 -12.65 -11.35
CA GLU A 166 3.92 -12.14 -10.03
C GLU A 166 5.41 -12.23 -9.77
N ILE A 167 6.05 -13.35 -10.16
CA ILE A 167 7.51 -13.51 -10.05
C ILE A 167 8.26 -12.51 -10.93
N LEU A 168 7.85 -12.36 -12.21
CA LEU A 168 8.47 -11.40 -13.13
C LEU A 168 8.36 -9.97 -12.61
N PHE A 169 7.19 -9.60 -12.11
CA PHE A 169 6.96 -8.28 -11.56
C PHE A 169 7.80 -8.03 -10.30
N THR A 170 7.89 -9.01 -9.40
CA THR A 170 8.73 -8.94 -8.20
C THR A 170 10.21 -8.76 -8.56
N LEU A 171 10.71 -9.58 -9.49
CA LEU A 171 12.10 -9.50 -9.95
C LEU A 171 12.40 -8.15 -10.59
N TRP A 172 11.55 -7.67 -11.51
CA TRP A 172 11.70 -6.35 -12.09
C TRP A 172 11.72 -5.26 -11.03
N TYR A 173 10.78 -5.30 -10.09
CA TYR A 173 10.64 -4.27 -9.09
C TYR A 173 11.87 -4.16 -8.17
N ILE A 174 12.43 -5.30 -7.74
CA ILE A 174 13.56 -5.33 -6.80
C ILE A 174 14.88 -5.07 -7.52
N THR A 175 15.12 -5.71 -8.69
CA THR A 175 16.41 -5.66 -9.38
C THR A 175 16.53 -4.50 -10.37
N LEU A 176 15.42 -3.91 -10.80
CA LEU A 176 15.33 -2.92 -11.88
C LEU A 176 15.84 -3.44 -13.23
N ASP A 177 15.88 -4.76 -13.41
CA ASP A 177 16.27 -5.39 -14.66
C ASP A 177 15.11 -5.37 -15.66
N GLU A 178 15.25 -4.55 -16.71
CA GLU A 178 14.22 -4.34 -17.74
C GLU A 178 13.90 -5.60 -18.57
N ASN A 179 14.71 -6.63 -18.51
CA ASN A 179 14.37 -7.90 -19.15
C ASN A 179 13.09 -8.49 -18.60
N TYR A 180 12.86 -8.42 -17.27
CA TYR A 180 11.63 -8.90 -16.64
C TYR A 180 10.40 -8.10 -17.04
N SER A 181 10.53 -6.78 -17.13
CA SER A 181 9.45 -5.90 -17.59
C SER A 181 9.09 -6.18 -19.05
N THR A 182 10.08 -6.45 -19.88
CA THR A 182 9.91 -6.80 -21.31
C THR A 182 9.17 -8.13 -21.46
N ILE A 183 9.57 -9.15 -20.71
CA ILE A 183 8.88 -10.46 -20.71
C ILE A 183 7.44 -10.29 -20.23
N LEU A 184 7.23 -9.52 -19.15
CA LEU A 184 5.90 -9.28 -18.60
C LEU A 184 4.96 -8.62 -19.62
N LYS A 185 5.42 -7.57 -20.30
CA LYS A 185 4.66 -6.89 -21.35
C LYS A 185 4.31 -7.78 -22.54
N ASN A 186 5.23 -8.67 -22.91
CA ASN A 186 5.06 -9.54 -24.08
C ASN A 186 4.19 -10.76 -23.80
N GLU A 187 4.39 -11.43 -22.65
CA GLU A 187 3.69 -12.66 -22.32
C GLU A 187 2.36 -12.43 -21.57
N PHE A 188 2.25 -11.31 -20.84
CA PHE A 188 1.11 -11.00 -19.98
C PHE A 188 0.59 -9.55 -20.18
N PRO A 189 0.32 -9.10 -21.43
CA PRO A 189 -0.02 -7.71 -21.73
C PRO A 189 -1.26 -7.19 -20.99
N GLU A 190 -2.23 -8.07 -20.73
CA GLU A 190 -3.50 -7.73 -20.08
C GLU A 190 -3.49 -7.99 -18.56
N SER A 191 -2.34 -8.37 -17.99
CA SER A 191 -2.26 -8.64 -16.56
C SER A 191 -2.30 -7.36 -15.73
N LEU A 192 -2.71 -7.51 -14.47
CA LEU A 192 -2.68 -6.43 -13.49
C LEU A 192 -1.24 -5.90 -13.31
N GLU A 193 -0.27 -6.80 -13.25
CA GLU A 193 1.14 -6.51 -13.09
C GLU A 193 1.66 -5.64 -14.24
N THR A 194 1.27 -5.96 -15.48
CA THR A 194 1.61 -5.13 -16.65
C THR A 194 0.90 -3.77 -16.60
N SER A 195 -0.36 -3.73 -16.20
CA SER A 195 -1.10 -2.48 -16.04
C SER A 195 -0.46 -1.56 -15.01
N ILE A 196 0.03 -2.13 -13.90
CA ILE A 196 0.77 -1.37 -12.86
C ILE A 196 2.12 -0.90 -13.41
N LEU A 197 2.87 -1.79 -14.08
CA LEU A 197 4.14 -1.46 -14.71
C LEU A 197 4.02 -0.29 -15.69
N LEU A 198 2.92 -0.24 -16.43
CA LEU A 198 2.63 0.84 -17.40
C LEU A 198 1.98 2.08 -16.76
N GLY A 199 1.74 2.08 -15.45
CA GLY A 199 1.07 3.17 -14.74
C GLY A 199 -0.40 3.36 -15.11
N LYS A 200 -1.04 2.33 -15.69
CA LYS A 200 -2.46 2.37 -16.09
C LYS A 200 -3.42 2.13 -14.92
N THR A 201 -2.94 1.51 -13.87
CA THR A 201 -3.70 1.24 -12.66
C THR A 201 -2.81 1.27 -11.43
N ASP A 202 -3.41 1.59 -10.30
CA ASP A 202 -2.76 1.54 -9.00
C ASP A 202 -3.03 0.20 -8.33
N LEU A 203 -2.08 -0.27 -7.52
CA LEU A 203 -2.32 -1.37 -6.61
C LEU A 203 -3.11 -0.89 -5.41
N SER A 204 -4.22 -1.58 -5.17
CA SER A 204 -4.93 -1.53 -3.91
C SER A 204 -5.49 -2.95 -3.65
N PRO A 205 -5.05 -3.64 -2.63
CA PRO A 205 -3.98 -3.33 -1.68
C PRO A 205 -2.56 -3.37 -2.29
N LEU A 206 -1.64 -2.58 -1.76
CA LEU A 206 -0.24 -2.59 -2.21
C LEU A 206 0.47 -3.85 -1.72
N PRO A 207 1.23 -4.56 -2.56
CA PRO A 207 2.11 -5.61 -2.10
C PRO A 207 3.18 -5.05 -1.15
N PHE A 208 3.44 -5.77 -0.04
CA PHE A 208 4.45 -5.36 0.97
C PHE A 208 5.84 -5.12 0.36
N TRP A 209 6.24 -5.89 -0.64
CA TRP A 209 7.56 -5.81 -1.25
C TRP A 209 7.84 -4.51 -2.01
N TYR A 210 6.85 -3.62 -2.21
CA TYR A 210 7.13 -2.24 -2.64
C TYR A 210 7.99 -1.45 -1.66
N PHE A 211 8.00 -1.86 -0.41
CA PHE A 211 8.80 -1.26 0.64
C PHE A 211 10.08 -2.03 0.94
N SER A 212 10.28 -3.18 0.28
CA SER A 212 11.49 -4.00 0.44
C SER A 212 12.69 -3.31 -0.18
N ALA A 213 13.88 -3.67 0.31
CA ALA A 213 15.14 -3.19 -0.22
C ALA A 213 15.27 -3.47 -1.72
N ARG A 214 15.72 -2.47 -2.48
CA ARG A 214 15.82 -2.49 -3.94
C ARG A 214 17.21 -2.14 -4.40
N ASN A 215 17.54 -2.57 -5.61
CA ASN A 215 18.72 -2.08 -6.30
C ASN A 215 18.64 -0.54 -6.45
N GLU A 216 19.75 0.16 -6.24
CA GLU A 216 19.78 1.59 -6.45
C GLU A 216 19.74 1.87 -7.96
N VAL A 217 18.82 2.75 -8.37
CA VAL A 217 18.92 3.36 -9.69
C VAL A 217 20.10 4.32 -9.62
N PRO A 218 21.16 4.14 -10.44
CA PRO A 218 22.16 5.18 -10.57
C PRO A 218 21.42 6.45 -10.99
N LEU A 219 21.38 7.45 -10.11
CA LEU A 219 20.87 8.76 -10.48
C LEU A 219 21.72 9.21 -11.68
N LYS A 220 21.18 9.08 -12.89
CA LYS A 220 21.72 9.82 -14.04
C LYS A 220 21.67 11.25 -13.58
N LYS A 221 22.86 11.83 -13.26
CA LYS A 221 22.99 13.26 -13.08
C LYS A 221 22.24 13.86 -14.27
N SER A 222 21.10 14.46 -14.00
CA SER A 222 20.36 15.19 -15.02
C SER A 222 21.38 16.20 -15.55
N SER A 223 21.81 16.01 -16.78
CA SER A 223 22.58 17.02 -17.49
C SER A 223 21.74 18.29 -17.34
N GLU A 224 22.33 19.27 -16.65
CA GLU A 224 21.77 20.59 -16.51
C GLU A 224 21.31 21.05 -17.91
N THR A 225 20.00 20.99 -18.13
CA THR A 225 19.41 21.69 -19.27
C THR A 225 19.55 23.16 -18.92
N LYS A 226 20.63 23.78 -19.41
CA LYS A 226 20.75 25.22 -19.45
C LYS A 226 19.51 25.72 -20.18
N ILE A 227 18.58 26.26 -19.42
CA ILE A 227 17.52 27.09 -19.95
C ILE A 227 18.24 28.39 -20.38
N GLU A 228 18.51 28.46 -21.65
CA GLU A 228 18.92 29.71 -22.31
C GLU A 228 17.73 30.67 -22.29
N VAL A 229 17.68 31.49 -21.24
CA VAL A 229 16.77 32.63 -21.19
C VAL A 229 17.32 33.65 -22.18
N ALA A 230 16.65 33.78 -23.32
CA ALA A 230 16.91 34.83 -24.30
C ALA A 230 16.88 36.21 -23.62
N LYS A 231 18.03 36.83 -23.53
CA LYS A 231 18.19 38.26 -23.20
C LYS A 231 17.50 39.09 -24.27
N GLN A 232 16.44 39.77 -23.90
CA GLN A 232 16.11 41.04 -24.56
C GLN A 232 16.71 42.18 -23.74
N GLU A 233 17.74 42.74 -24.29
CA GLU A 233 18.32 44.00 -23.84
C GLU A 233 17.32 45.15 -24.00
N LYS A 234 17.16 45.92 -22.93
CA LYS A 234 16.88 47.37 -23.03
C LYS A 234 17.73 48.09 -21.98
N GLU A 235 18.69 48.84 -22.52
CA GLU A 235 19.46 49.89 -21.83
C GLU A 235 18.55 50.91 -21.14
N VAL A 236 18.92 51.32 -19.94
CA VAL A 236 18.97 52.72 -19.50
C VAL A 236 19.82 52.84 -18.23
N GLU A 237 20.96 53.42 -18.37
CA GLU A 237 21.76 54.43 -17.64
C GLU A 237 21.70 54.55 -16.11
N LYS A 238 22.92 54.37 -15.56
CA LYS A 238 23.63 55.12 -14.50
C LYS A 238 22.87 55.82 -13.38
N SER A 239 23.21 55.42 -12.13
CA SER A 239 23.96 56.33 -11.22
C SER A 239 24.33 55.58 -9.90
N LYS A 240 25.63 55.65 -9.57
CA LYS A 240 26.22 55.45 -8.25
C LYS A 240 26.33 56.85 -7.59
N PRO A 241 26.34 57.02 -6.26
CA PRO A 241 27.47 56.70 -5.42
C PRO A 241 27.12 56.21 -3.99
N GLU A 242 27.95 55.36 -3.44
CA GLU A 242 29.01 55.57 -2.44
C GLU A 242 28.59 55.73 -0.95
N VAL A 243 29.07 54.77 -0.15
CA VAL A 243 29.72 54.80 1.17
C VAL A 243 28.91 55.34 2.38
N THR A 244 28.74 54.55 3.41
CA THR A 244 29.47 54.70 4.68
C THR A 244 29.25 53.56 5.65
N LYS A 245 30.37 53.09 6.24
CA LYS A 245 30.52 52.22 7.41
C LYS A 245 29.84 52.77 8.64
N THR A 246 29.36 51.92 9.52
CA THR A 246 29.75 51.94 10.93
C THR A 246 29.29 50.65 11.65
N GLU A 247 30.22 49.85 12.12
CA GLU A 247 30.16 49.10 13.37
C GLU A 247 30.44 50.08 14.52
N PRO A 248 30.19 49.76 15.82
CA PRO A 248 30.40 48.52 16.50
C PRO A 248 29.50 48.21 17.72
N GLU A 249 29.80 47.03 18.28
CA GLU A 249 29.88 46.62 19.70
C GLU A 249 28.61 46.18 20.48
N THR A 250 28.63 44.93 20.82
CA THR A 250 28.99 44.19 22.04
C THR A 250 27.89 44.04 23.07
N SER A 251 27.48 42.81 23.33
CA SER A 251 27.70 42.11 24.59
C SER A 251 27.08 40.72 24.67
N THR A 252 27.91 39.74 24.88
CA THR A 252 27.93 38.65 25.89
C THR A 252 26.58 37.98 26.21
N SER A 253 26.45 36.71 26.25
CA SER A 253 27.28 35.54 26.54
C SER A 253 26.42 34.28 26.62
N LYS A 254 27.03 33.19 26.31
CA LYS A 254 27.06 31.87 26.93
C LYS A 254 26.41 30.70 26.21
N ASP A 255 27.37 29.84 25.84
CA ASP A 255 27.30 28.37 25.92
C ASP A 255 26.25 27.65 25.07
N GLU A 256 26.61 27.42 23.84
CA GLU A 256 26.20 26.26 23.08
C GLU A 256 27.27 25.16 23.18
N LYS A 257 26.92 24.14 23.96
CA LYS A 257 27.46 22.81 23.81
C LYS A 257 26.82 22.19 22.59
N ASN A 258 27.61 21.93 21.58
CA ASN A 258 27.29 21.00 20.52
C ASN A 258 27.60 19.58 21.04
N PRO A 259 26.61 18.67 21.08
CA PRO A 259 26.90 17.24 21.06
C PRO A 259 26.48 16.71 19.70
N SER A 260 27.45 16.38 18.89
CA SER A 260 27.31 15.40 17.81
C SER A 260 27.03 14.04 18.47
N GLU A 261 25.78 13.78 18.79
CA GLU A 261 25.25 12.44 19.04
C GLU A 261 24.47 12.03 17.80
N ASN A 262 24.92 10.95 17.14
CA ASN A 262 24.13 10.17 16.20
C ASN A 262 22.89 9.65 16.95
N GLN A 263 21.82 10.44 17.03
CA GLN A 263 20.55 9.97 17.53
C GLN A 263 19.90 9.13 16.43
N GLU A 264 19.69 7.86 16.74
CA GLU A 264 18.96 6.94 15.87
C GLU A 264 17.55 7.50 15.61
N VAL A 265 17.20 7.69 14.33
CA VAL A 265 15.91 8.22 13.93
C VAL A 265 15.03 7.07 13.43
N PHE A 266 13.95 6.82 14.14
CA PHE A 266 12.94 5.83 13.75
C PHE A 266 11.96 6.47 12.80
N THR A 267 11.79 5.85 11.61
CA THR A 267 10.83 6.30 10.58
C THR A 267 9.72 5.28 10.41
N TYR A 268 8.46 5.75 10.48
CA TYR A 268 7.28 4.90 10.27
C TYR A 268 6.40 5.49 9.17
N GLN A 269 5.91 4.63 8.28
CA GLN A 269 4.90 4.98 7.29
C GLN A 269 3.51 4.62 7.81
N LEU A 270 2.57 5.56 7.71
CA LEU A 270 1.18 5.40 8.15
C LEU A 270 0.22 5.24 6.97
N GLY A 271 0.63 5.65 5.78
CA GLY A 271 -0.21 5.52 4.59
C GLY A 271 0.56 5.87 3.32
N PHE A 272 0.01 5.44 2.18
CA PHE A 272 0.58 5.67 0.85
C PHE A 272 -0.54 5.93 -0.15
N TYR A 273 -0.55 7.08 -0.79
CA TYR A 273 -1.69 7.57 -1.56
C TYR A 273 -1.27 8.04 -2.95
N SER A 274 -2.14 7.83 -3.94
CA SER A 274 -2.02 8.44 -5.27
C SER A 274 -2.47 9.90 -5.28
N SER A 275 -3.28 10.32 -4.31
CA SER A 275 -3.76 11.69 -4.13
C SER A 275 -3.09 12.37 -2.94
N LYS A 276 -2.56 13.58 -3.17
CA LYS A 276 -2.01 14.43 -2.10
C LYS A 276 -3.07 14.83 -1.07
N GLU A 277 -4.30 14.98 -1.49
CA GLU A 277 -5.43 15.32 -0.62
C GLU A 277 -5.70 14.22 0.40
N ASN A 278 -5.73 12.95 -0.04
CA ASN A 278 -5.91 11.80 0.85
C ASN A 278 -4.76 11.68 1.87
N ALA A 279 -3.52 11.91 1.42
CA ALA A 279 -2.37 11.96 2.32
C ALA A 279 -2.50 13.08 3.35
N GLN A 280 -2.97 14.26 2.93
CA GLN A 280 -3.17 15.41 3.82
C GLN A 280 -4.27 15.15 4.86
N ASN A 281 -5.34 14.46 4.47
CA ASN A 281 -6.40 14.05 5.40
C ASN A 281 -5.86 13.14 6.50
N LEU A 282 -4.98 12.19 6.18
CA LEU A 282 -4.33 11.36 7.20
C LEU A 282 -3.43 12.20 8.11
N VAL A 283 -2.62 13.11 7.55
CA VAL A 283 -1.76 14.03 8.35
C VAL A 283 -2.61 14.86 9.33
N ASN A 284 -3.74 15.37 8.89
CA ASN A 284 -4.65 16.15 9.76
C ASN A 284 -5.19 15.29 10.92
N ARG A 285 -5.60 14.06 10.64
CA ARG A 285 -6.05 13.10 11.68
C ARG A 285 -4.91 12.75 12.66
N CYS A 286 -3.68 12.58 12.18
CA CYS A 286 -2.51 12.38 13.04
C CYS A 286 -2.29 13.59 13.96
N LYS A 287 -2.40 14.80 13.42
CA LYS A 287 -2.27 16.05 14.21
C LYS A 287 -3.29 16.16 15.33
N GLU A 288 -4.54 15.74 15.10
CA GLU A 288 -5.60 15.69 16.13
C GLU A 288 -5.25 14.75 17.30
N LYS A 289 -4.38 13.76 17.05
CA LYS A 289 -3.86 12.82 18.05
C LYS A 289 -2.45 13.17 18.54
N ASN A 290 -1.97 14.38 18.28
CA ASN A 290 -0.63 14.86 18.64
C ASN A 290 0.51 14.03 18.02
N ILE A 291 0.28 13.39 16.85
CA ILE A 291 1.30 12.70 16.08
C ILE A 291 1.81 13.61 14.97
N SER A 292 3.12 13.88 14.97
CA SER A 292 3.77 14.74 13.98
C SER A 292 4.07 13.94 12.70
N ALA A 293 3.09 13.85 11.80
CA ALA A 293 3.23 13.20 10.52
C ALA A 293 3.53 14.20 9.40
N GLN A 294 4.26 13.78 8.38
CA GLN A 294 4.60 14.58 7.19
C GLN A 294 4.37 13.78 5.92
N ILE A 295 4.15 14.48 4.81
CA ILE A 295 4.00 13.88 3.49
C ILE A 295 5.35 13.86 2.81
N GLN A 296 5.77 12.66 2.36
CA GLN A 296 6.91 12.47 1.48
C GLN A 296 6.41 12.10 0.09
N GLN A 297 6.82 12.85 -0.91
CA GLN A 297 6.52 12.51 -2.30
C GLN A 297 7.45 11.41 -2.78
N VAL A 298 6.87 10.35 -3.37
CA VAL A 298 7.59 9.20 -3.91
C VAL A 298 7.23 9.07 -5.38
N THR A 299 8.24 9.15 -6.26
CA THR A 299 8.04 8.92 -7.70
C THR A 299 8.42 7.49 -8.03
N ARG A 300 7.48 6.75 -8.61
CA ARG A 300 7.71 5.36 -9.05
C ARG A 300 8.51 5.31 -10.36
N PRO A 301 9.12 4.16 -10.69
CA PRO A 301 9.79 3.96 -11.98
C PRO A 301 8.88 4.17 -13.20
N SER A 302 7.56 3.98 -13.03
CA SER A 302 6.54 4.29 -14.05
C SER A 302 6.34 5.79 -14.29
N GLY A 303 6.99 6.68 -13.50
CA GLY A 303 6.79 8.13 -13.53
C GLY A 303 5.61 8.61 -12.66
N ASN A 304 4.81 7.72 -12.12
CA ASN A 304 3.68 8.10 -11.26
C ASN A 304 4.17 8.60 -9.91
N VAL A 305 3.54 9.68 -9.44
CA VAL A 305 3.83 10.32 -8.16
C VAL A 305 2.85 9.83 -7.10
N TYR A 306 3.39 9.45 -5.95
CA TYR A 306 2.64 9.03 -4.77
C TYR A 306 3.04 9.85 -3.55
N PHE A 307 2.22 9.79 -2.52
CA PHE A 307 2.36 10.57 -1.29
C PHE A 307 2.35 9.61 -0.10
N ALA A 308 3.54 9.34 0.46
CA ALA A 308 3.69 8.59 1.70
C ALA A 308 3.47 9.52 2.89
N VAL A 309 2.68 9.09 3.86
CA VAL A 309 2.56 9.77 5.14
C VAL A 309 3.48 9.09 6.13
N ILE A 310 4.49 9.82 6.59
CA ILE A 310 5.55 9.30 7.46
C ILE A 310 5.64 10.06 8.77
N VAL A 311 6.09 9.36 9.82
CA VAL A 311 6.48 9.94 11.11
C VAL A 311 7.94 9.62 11.36
N LYS A 312 8.75 10.66 11.64
CA LYS A 312 10.14 10.53 12.07
C LYS A 312 10.27 10.94 13.53
N SER A 313 10.96 10.14 14.34
CA SER A 313 11.13 10.39 15.77
C SER A 313 12.42 9.76 16.28
N THR A 314 13.02 10.36 17.26
CA THR A 314 14.13 9.78 18.05
C THR A 314 13.64 8.88 19.19
N ASN A 315 12.34 8.82 19.42
CA ASN A 315 11.74 7.95 20.42
C ASN A 315 11.52 6.55 19.82
N SER A 316 12.18 5.54 20.36
CA SER A 316 12.06 4.13 19.95
C SER A 316 10.65 3.55 20.12
N GLU A 317 9.84 4.12 21.02
CA GLU A 317 8.46 3.68 21.27
C GLU A 317 7.43 4.34 20.33
N ILE A 318 7.85 5.19 19.40
CA ILE A 318 6.94 5.95 18.54
C ILE A 318 5.97 5.05 17.76
N GLY A 319 6.42 3.87 17.30
CA GLY A 319 5.56 2.90 16.63
C GLY A 319 4.41 2.40 17.51
N THR A 320 4.69 2.16 18.79
CA THR A 320 3.67 1.76 19.78
C THR A 320 2.70 2.91 20.07
N ILE A 321 3.21 4.13 20.19
CA ILE A 321 2.39 5.33 20.41
C ILE A 321 1.42 5.55 19.24
N ILE A 322 1.90 5.39 18.00
CA ILE A 322 1.08 5.52 16.79
C ILE A 322 -0.04 4.47 16.78
N LYS A 323 0.30 3.20 17.04
CA LYS A 323 -0.68 2.09 17.11
C LYS A 323 -1.72 2.30 18.20
N ASN A 324 -1.32 2.70 19.39
CA ASN A 324 -2.22 2.99 20.51
C ASN A 324 -3.14 4.20 20.24
N SER A 325 -2.75 5.09 19.32
CA SER A 325 -3.57 6.21 18.88
C SER A 325 -4.58 5.83 17.79
N GLY A 326 -4.62 4.54 17.38
CA GLY A 326 -5.55 4.00 16.40
C GLY A 326 -5.09 4.14 14.95
N PHE A 327 -3.78 4.30 14.72
CA PHE A 327 -3.21 4.29 13.37
C PHE A 327 -2.36 3.04 13.15
N GLU A 328 -2.48 2.45 11.99
CA GLU A 328 -1.50 1.48 11.51
C GLU A 328 -0.21 2.19 11.10
N CYS A 329 0.93 1.58 11.38
CA CYS A 329 2.21 2.09 10.98
C CYS A 329 3.21 0.97 10.72
N TYR A 330 4.06 1.20 9.73
CA TYR A 330 5.08 0.25 9.28
C TYR A 330 6.46 0.91 9.41
N PRO A 331 7.45 0.27 10.03
CA PRO A 331 8.79 0.82 10.11
C PRO A 331 9.41 0.93 8.72
N ILE A 332 10.05 2.05 8.45
CA ILE A 332 10.90 2.26 7.28
C ILE A 332 12.34 2.28 7.79
N PHE A 333 13.15 1.36 7.30
CA PHE A 333 14.58 1.35 7.56
C PHE A 333 15.27 2.14 6.44
N GLU A 334 15.89 3.27 6.81
CA GLU A 334 16.68 4.10 5.88
C GLU A 334 18.10 3.57 5.75
#